data_a9b83bf312426a512c645a15032c0681
#
_entry.id   a9b83bf312426a512c645a15032c0681
#
_cell.length_a   1.000
_cell.length_b   1.000
_cell.length_c   1.000
_cell.angle_alpha   90.00
_cell.angle_beta   90.00
_cell.angle_gamma   90.00
#
_symmetry.space_group_name_H-M   'P 1'
#
loop_
_entity.id
_entity.type
_entity.pdbx_description
1 polymer ?
#
loop_
_entity_poly.entity_id
_entity_poly.type
_entity_poly.pdbx_seq_one_letter_code
_entity_poly.pdbx_strand_id
1 'polypeptide(L)'
;MKKTIIIIILMLLIASIGLSASGKKSLYADKTNYYPINLTNEKGNIMITGFWNPTGQMIKSFSTNTYLNPEGWKGENWEDSGFNIYSYFPTPDIYNGTFVVDYQNTWNDFWNITSDINPIAIISFGAGNGPWEIEYNARNLKNWINDDKRPYQPTPTPPDDTVEEDYVRHSTLPIEEIQNAVNDGTNIEAWIDWEGNPGKYLCEYIAYLGMWYQNIHGSPSDQYRCMSSGFIHVNSGVPVDEAMKATNITIRKTIEYLNSLNEPPTPPLINGPSSGNAGDTYYYTFLSTDPEGGKVSYFIDWGDEVTSGWTRLLPSGEDYNVSHFWEEEGDYTIKVKAKDEYGSESDWSTIEISMPKLKTFVHIPKILVWLFERFPFIQSYFIYSIF
;
A
#
# COMPACT_ATOMS: atom_id res chain seq x y z
N MET A 1 80.03 4.06 -16.31
CA MET A 1 79.36 2.74 -16.43
C MET A 1 78.61 2.31 -15.15
N LYS A 2 79.26 2.21 -13.97
CA LYS A 2 78.52 1.77 -12.75
C LYS A 2 77.36 2.67 -12.30
N LYS A 3 77.50 4.01 -12.43
CA LYS A 3 76.42 4.95 -12.09
C LYS A 3 75.23 4.85 -13.04
N THR A 4 75.41 4.61 -14.32
CA THR A 4 74.36 4.50 -15.35
C THR A 4 73.57 3.21 -15.20
N ILE A 5 74.18 2.09 -14.82
CA ILE A 5 73.56 0.81 -14.58
C ILE A 5 72.64 0.87 -13.34
N ILE A 6 73.10 1.58 -12.27
CA ILE A 6 72.29 1.76 -11.02
C ILE A 6 70.98 2.58 -11.34
N ILE A 7 71.05 3.62 -12.17
CA ILE A 7 69.94 4.45 -12.53
C ILE A 7 68.94 3.66 -13.38
N ILE A 8 69.42 2.82 -14.30
CA ILE A 8 68.54 1.96 -15.14
C ILE A 8 67.82 0.89 -14.28
N ILE A 9 68.50 0.29 -13.30
CA ILE A 9 67.89 -0.68 -12.39
C ILE A 9 66.85 0.02 -11.48
N LEU A 10 67.14 1.24 -11.04
CA LEU A 10 66.17 2.02 -10.26
C LEU A 10 64.91 2.42 -11.07
N MET A 11 65.09 2.83 -12.35
CA MET A 11 63.96 3.13 -13.20
C MET A 11 63.11 1.90 -13.56
N LEU A 12 63.69 0.73 -13.69
CA LEU A 12 62.97 -0.54 -13.91
C LEU A 12 62.23 -0.99 -12.66
N LEU A 13 62.74 -0.74 -11.47
CA LEU A 13 62.08 -1.01 -10.20
C LEU A 13 60.89 -0.05 -9.96
N ILE A 14 61.01 1.23 -10.32
CA ILE A 14 59.93 2.21 -10.24
C ILE A 14 58.83 1.88 -11.24
N ALA A 15 59.19 1.43 -12.45
CA ALA A 15 58.23 0.98 -13.43
C ALA A 15 57.44 -0.28 -13.00
N SER A 16 58.06 -1.18 -12.22
CA SER A 16 57.38 -2.37 -11.70
C SER A 16 56.43 -2.07 -10.50
N ILE A 17 56.72 -0.98 -9.75
CA ILE A 17 55.85 -0.52 -8.66
C ILE A 17 54.66 0.31 -9.22
N GLY A 18 54.88 1.07 -10.31
CA GLY A 18 53.87 1.90 -10.96
C GLY A 18 52.82 1.09 -11.77
N LEU A 19 53.15 -0.15 -12.17
CA LEU A 19 52.25 -1.00 -12.93
C LEU A 19 51.21 -1.78 -12.08
N SER A 20 51.33 -1.75 -10.76
CA SER A 20 50.30 -2.33 -9.88
C SER A 20 49.20 -1.33 -9.48
N ALA A 21 49.34 -0.06 -9.86
CA ALA A 21 48.34 0.99 -9.63
C ALA A 21 47.52 1.35 -10.90
N SER A 22 47.68 0.56 -11.97
CA SER A 22 46.87 0.74 -13.17
C SER A 22 45.51 0.12 -13.01
N GLY A 23 44.56 0.98 -12.63
CA GLY A 23 43.16 1.02 -13.01
C GLY A 23 42.51 -0.32 -13.35
N LYS A 24 41.93 -0.98 -12.39
CA LYS A 24 40.61 -1.63 -12.68
C LYS A 24 39.69 -0.50 -13.06
N LYS A 25 39.42 -0.31 -14.38
CA LYS A 25 38.23 0.38 -14.81
C LYS A 25 37.08 -0.22 -14.01
N SER A 26 36.50 0.57 -13.13
CA SER A 26 35.22 0.31 -12.56
C SER A 26 34.31 -0.05 -13.73
N LEU A 27 33.99 -1.32 -13.90
CA LEU A 27 32.74 -1.68 -14.48
C LEU A 27 31.74 -0.96 -13.61
N TYR A 28 31.11 0.10 -14.14
CA TYR A 28 29.96 0.72 -13.53
C TYR A 28 29.10 -0.44 -13.07
N ALA A 29 29.01 -0.63 -11.75
CA ALA A 29 27.94 -1.40 -11.18
C ALA A 29 26.71 -0.77 -11.82
N ASP A 30 25.99 -1.57 -12.57
CA ASP A 30 24.71 -1.21 -13.16
C ASP A 30 23.98 -0.45 -12.05
N LYS A 31 23.71 0.83 -12.25
CA LYS A 31 22.83 1.56 -11.38
C LYS A 31 21.55 0.74 -11.48
N THR A 32 21.42 -0.22 -10.56
CA THR A 32 20.21 -0.99 -10.43
C THR A 32 19.13 0.03 -10.48
N ASN A 33 18.34 -0.01 -11.53
CA ASN A 33 17.31 0.96 -11.83
C ASN A 33 16.41 1.06 -10.61
N TYR A 34 16.76 1.94 -9.68
CA TYR A 34 15.82 2.46 -8.72
C TYR A 34 14.82 3.26 -9.56
N TYR A 35 13.83 2.57 -10.08
CA TYR A 35 12.64 3.24 -10.52
C TYR A 35 11.92 3.60 -9.22
N PRO A 36 11.87 4.89 -8.85
CA PRO A 36 10.90 5.29 -7.85
C PRO A 36 9.55 4.96 -8.47
N ILE A 37 8.99 3.82 -8.08
CA ILE A 37 7.57 3.62 -8.29
C ILE A 37 6.97 4.70 -7.41
N ASN A 38 6.32 5.69 -8.02
CA ASN A 38 5.33 6.47 -7.34
C ASN A 38 4.34 5.44 -6.82
N LEU A 39 4.54 5.02 -5.57
CA LEU A 39 3.46 4.42 -4.82
C LEU A 39 2.45 5.54 -4.76
N THR A 40 1.44 5.48 -5.61
CA THR A 40 0.25 6.29 -5.45
C THR A 40 -0.16 6.05 -4.01
N ASN A 41 -0.46 7.09 -3.26
CA ASN A 41 -0.93 6.99 -1.86
C ASN A 41 -2.33 6.35 -1.83
N GLU A 42 -2.64 5.45 -2.75
CA GLU A 42 -3.92 4.79 -2.91
C GLU A 42 -3.99 3.60 -1.96
N LYS A 43 -4.76 3.78 -0.90
CA LYS A 43 -5.04 2.74 0.11
C LYS A 43 -6.13 1.76 -0.33
N GLY A 44 -6.87 2.06 -1.38
CA GLY A 44 -7.91 1.22 -1.92
C GLY A 44 -9.19 1.96 -2.32
N ASN A 45 -10.17 1.22 -2.81
CA ASN A 45 -11.41 1.74 -3.33
C ASN A 45 -12.56 1.44 -2.36
N ILE A 46 -13.39 2.43 -2.06
CA ILE A 46 -14.64 2.26 -1.32
C ILE A 46 -15.80 2.33 -2.32
N MET A 47 -16.57 1.26 -2.36
CA MET A 47 -17.80 1.18 -3.18
C MET A 47 -18.98 1.67 -2.37
N ILE A 48 -19.75 2.61 -2.93
CA ILE A 48 -21.03 3.00 -2.37
C ILE A 48 -22.13 2.80 -3.39
N THR A 49 -23.28 2.28 -2.95
CA THR A 49 -24.43 2.02 -3.82
C THR A 49 -25.66 2.76 -3.34
N GLY A 50 -26.54 3.08 -4.26
CA GLY A 50 -27.84 3.67 -3.97
C GLY A 50 -28.87 3.25 -5.01
N PHE A 51 -30.13 3.52 -4.72
CA PHE A 51 -31.23 3.20 -5.63
C PHE A 51 -32.04 4.45 -5.95
N TRP A 52 -33.08 4.74 -5.18
CA TRP A 52 -33.96 5.87 -5.38
C TRP A 52 -33.53 7.10 -4.57
N ASN A 53 -34.15 8.24 -4.88
CA ASN A 53 -33.94 9.43 -4.06
C ASN A 53 -34.37 9.20 -2.59
N PRO A 54 -33.58 9.69 -1.63
CA PRO A 54 -32.42 10.57 -1.83
C PRO A 54 -31.12 9.82 -2.14
N THR A 55 -31.08 8.47 -2.05
CA THR A 55 -29.82 7.71 -2.02
C THR A 55 -28.97 7.89 -3.27
N GLY A 56 -29.54 7.86 -4.47
CA GLY A 56 -28.78 8.15 -5.69
C GLY A 56 -28.24 9.59 -5.77
N GLN A 57 -29.05 10.56 -5.32
CA GLN A 57 -28.64 11.97 -5.38
C GLN A 57 -27.54 12.34 -4.36
N MET A 58 -27.59 11.76 -3.16
CA MET A 58 -26.61 12.07 -2.11
C MET A 58 -25.19 11.52 -2.42
N ILE A 59 -25.10 10.48 -3.27
CA ILE A 59 -23.82 9.86 -3.65
C ILE A 59 -23.32 10.22 -5.06
N LYS A 60 -24.09 11.03 -5.81
CA LYS A 60 -23.81 11.29 -7.23
C LYS A 60 -22.43 11.88 -7.52
N SER A 61 -21.86 12.67 -6.61
CA SER A 61 -20.55 13.30 -6.76
C SER A 61 -19.41 12.29 -6.89
N PHE A 62 -19.61 11.07 -6.45
CA PHE A 62 -18.67 9.97 -6.51
C PHE A 62 -18.85 9.06 -7.74
N SER A 63 -19.78 9.38 -8.62
CA SER A 63 -19.98 8.63 -9.86
C SER A 63 -19.01 9.08 -10.96
N THR A 64 -18.37 8.10 -11.61
CA THR A 64 -17.56 8.32 -12.82
C THR A 64 -18.43 8.46 -14.09
N ASN A 65 -19.71 8.14 -14.00
CA ASN A 65 -20.65 8.29 -15.11
C ASN A 65 -21.01 9.75 -15.35
N THR A 66 -20.51 10.35 -16.43
CA THR A 66 -20.69 11.77 -16.76
C THR A 66 -22.14 12.17 -17.03
N TYR A 67 -23.02 11.23 -17.37
CA TYR A 67 -24.45 11.49 -17.50
C TYR A 67 -25.12 11.69 -16.12
N LEU A 68 -24.75 10.87 -15.14
CA LEU A 68 -25.26 10.97 -13.76
C LEU A 68 -24.59 12.11 -12.98
N ASN A 69 -23.31 12.36 -13.25
CA ASN A 69 -22.48 13.35 -12.59
C ASN A 69 -21.77 14.24 -13.61
N PRO A 70 -22.45 15.24 -14.23
CA PRO A 70 -21.85 16.12 -15.21
C PRO A 70 -20.79 17.07 -14.64
N GLU A 71 -20.71 17.21 -13.30
CA GLU A 71 -19.68 17.99 -12.62
C GLU A 71 -18.33 17.24 -12.53
N GLY A 72 -18.30 15.97 -12.91
CA GLY A 72 -17.13 15.10 -12.82
C GLY A 72 -16.97 14.40 -11.48
N TRP A 73 -16.21 13.32 -11.51
CA TRP A 73 -15.94 12.48 -10.36
C TRP A 73 -15.10 13.22 -9.31
N LYS A 74 -15.55 13.19 -8.06
CA LYS A 74 -14.93 13.85 -6.91
C LYS A 74 -14.47 12.84 -5.84
N GLY A 75 -14.30 11.58 -6.21
CA GLY A 75 -13.95 10.51 -5.28
C GLY A 75 -12.48 10.12 -5.28
N GLU A 76 -11.64 10.70 -6.16
CA GLU A 76 -10.21 10.41 -6.23
C GLU A 76 -9.49 10.93 -4.98
N ASN A 77 -8.71 10.06 -4.33
CA ASN A 77 -7.98 10.38 -3.09
C ASN A 77 -8.81 11.27 -2.14
N TRP A 78 -10.03 10.81 -1.86
CA TRP A 78 -11.04 11.64 -1.22
C TRP A 78 -10.56 12.22 0.11
N GLU A 79 -10.60 13.53 0.24
CA GLU A 79 -10.12 14.29 1.41
C GLU A 79 -8.66 13.95 1.81
N ASP A 80 -7.80 13.66 0.82
CA ASP A 80 -6.40 13.27 1.02
C ASP A 80 -6.22 12.02 1.91
N SER A 81 -7.25 11.19 1.99
CA SER A 81 -7.27 9.98 2.82
C SER A 81 -6.46 8.81 2.25
N GLY A 82 -6.14 8.84 0.96
CA GLY A 82 -5.58 7.73 0.20
C GLY A 82 -6.64 6.78 -0.37
N PHE A 83 -7.92 6.93 -0.04
CA PHE A 83 -8.99 6.11 -0.58
C PHE A 83 -9.73 6.79 -1.72
N ASN A 84 -10.10 5.99 -2.73
CA ASN A 84 -10.98 6.42 -3.80
C ASN A 84 -12.42 6.01 -3.50
N ILE A 85 -13.37 6.89 -3.75
CA ILE A 85 -14.80 6.62 -3.54
C ILE A 85 -15.48 6.48 -4.88
N TYR A 86 -16.13 5.36 -5.12
CA TYR A 86 -16.92 5.09 -6.33
C TYR A 86 -18.37 4.86 -5.98
N SER A 87 -19.27 5.56 -6.67
CA SER A 87 -20.71 5.38 -6.47
C SER A 87 -21.41 4.83 -7.69
N TYR A 88 -22.37 3.92 -7.42
CA TYR A 88 -23.17 3.23 -8.42
C TYR A 88 -24.65 3.29 -8.03
N PHE A 89 -25.49 3.74 -8.95
CA PHE A 89 -26.92 3.87 -8.77
C PHE A 89 -27.61 3.98 -10.13
N PRO A 90 -28.92 3.65 -10.23
CA PRO A 90 -29.67 3.72 -11.50
C PRO A 90 -29.83 5.14 -12.00
N THR A 91 -30.17 5.27 -13.28
CA THR A 91 -30.60 6.54 -13.86
C THR A 91 -31.91 7.03 -13.18
N PRO A 92 -32.22 8.33 -13.29
CA PRO A 92 -33.42 8.88 -12.64
C PRO A 92 -34.75 8.19 -13.00
N ASP A 93 -34.80 7.48 -14.13
CA ASP A 93 -35.95 6.68 -14.55
C ASP A 93 -36.00 5.27 -13.91
N ILE A 94 -34.99 4.96 -13.06
CA ILE A 94 -34.83 3.71 -12.28
C ILE A 94 -34.84 2.40 -13.08
N TYR A 95 -35.08 2.44 -14.37
CA TYR A 95 -35.14 1.25 -15.23
C TYR A 95 -33.90 1.02 -16.05
N ASN A 96 -32.97 1.99 -16.06
CA ASN A 96 -31.74 1.92 -16.80
C ASN A 96 -30.53 2.26 -15.92
N GLY A 97 -29.32 1.83 -16.32
CA GLY A 97 -28.10 2.04 -15.59
C GLY A 97 -27.79 0.91 -14.62
N THR A 98 -26.99 1.21 -13.63
CA THR A 98 -26.46 0.25 -12.66
C THR A 98 -27.40 0.11 -11.46
N PHE A 99 -27.56 -1.08 -10.93
CA PHE A 99 -28.42 -1.38 -9.78
C PHE A 99 -29.88 -0.97 -9.97
N VAL A 100 -30.41 -1.23 -11.16
CA VAL A 100 -31.83 -1.11 -11.40
C VAL A 100 -32.63 -2.09 -10.52
N VAL A 101 -33.93 -1.84 -10.33
CA VAL A 101 -34.83 -2.66 -9.49
C VAL A 101 -35.11 -4.02 -10.16
N ASP A 102 -34.09 -4.89 -10.11
CA ASP A 102 -34.09 -6.21 -10.76
C ASP A 102 -32.99 -7.05 -10.08
N TYR A 103 -33.34 -8.22 -9.53
CA TYR A 103 -32.41 -9.10 -8.81
C TYR A 103 -31.26 -9.57 -9.70
N GLN A 104 -31.55 -9.92 -10.96
CA GLN A 104 -30.56 -10.45 -11.88
C GLN A 104 -29.55 -9.36 -12.30
N ASN A 105 -30.06 -8.16 -12.57
CA ASN A 105 -29.20 -7.01 -12.86
C ASN A 105 -28.35 -6.65 -11.64
N THR A 106 -28.96 -6.58 -10.44
CA THR A 106 -28.23 -6.29 -9.20
C THR A 106 -27.13 -7.30 -8.95
N TRP A 107 -27.38 -8.59 -9.17
CA TRP A 107 -26.36 -9.64 -9.09
C TRP A 107 -25.22 -9.40 -10.07
N ASN A 108 -25.52 -9.23 -11.34
CA ASN A 108 -24.52 -9.08 -12.38
C ASN A 108 -23.69 -7.80 -12.17
N ASP A 109 -24.36 -6.68 -11.87
CA ASP A 109 -23.69 -5.40 -11.59
C ASP A 109 -22.77 -5.52 -10.38
N PHE A 110 -23.26 -6.13 -9.30
CA PHE A 110 -22.48 -6.27 -8.06
C PHE A 110 -21.18 -7.02 -8.30
N TRP A 111 -21.25 -8.23 -8.88
CA TRP A 111 -20.06 -9.05 -9.08
C TRP A 111 -19.12 -8.49 -10.16
N ASN A 112 -19.63 -7.87 -11.21
CA ASN A 112 -18.82 -7.21 -12.22
C ASN A 112 -18.08 -6.00 -11.64
N ILE A 113 -18.78 -5.13 -10.90
CA ILE A 113 -18.18 -3.92 -10.31
C ILE A 113 -17.16 -4.30 -9.25
N THR A 114 -17.50 -5.21 -8.34
CA THR A 114 -16.54 -5.64 -7.29
C THR A 114 -15.30 -6.28 -7.88
N SER A 115 -15.42 -7.03 -8.98
CA SER A 115 -14.27 -7.58 -9.71
C SER A 115 -13.44 -6.51 -10.43
N ASP A 116 -14.04 -5.40 -10.84
CA ASP A 116 -13.37 -4.31 -11.56
C ASP A 116 -12.62 -3.37 -10.61
N ILE A 117 -13.27 -2.97 -9.50
CA ILE A 117 -12.70 -1.97 -8.59
C ILE A 117 -12.05 -2.55 -7.32
N ASN A 118 -12.25 -3.85 -7.03
CA ASN A 118 -11.73 -4.52 -5.83
C ASN A 118 -11.95 -3.71 -4.54
N PRO A 119 -13.20 -3.53 -4.07
CA PRO A 119 -13.50 -2.62 -2.99
C PRO A 119 -13.01 -3.13 -1.65
N ILE A 120 -12.24 -2.29 -0.93
CA ILE A 120 -11.81 -2.56 0.44
C ILE A 120 -12.94 -2.37 1.46
N ALA A 121 -13.95 -1.57 1.09
CA ALA A 121 -15.19 -1.45 1.84
C ALA A 121 -16.39 -1.23 0.92
N ILE A 122 -17.57 -1.67 1.37
CA ILE A 122 -18.85 -1.53 0.64
C ILE A 122 -19.88 -0.91 1.57
N ILE A 123 -20.44 0.22 1.18
CA ILE A 123 -21.53 0.90 1.89
C ILE A 123 -22.73 0.98 0.96
N SER A 124 -23.77 0.24 1.25
CA SER A 124 -24.99 0.25 0.44
C SER A 124 -26.09 1.08 1.10
N PHE A 125 -26.79 1.85 0.28
CA PHE A 125 -27.92 2.69 0.72
C PHE A 125 -29.18 2.29 0.01
N GLY A 126 -30.29 2.27 0.75
CA GLY A 126 -31.63 2.01 0.21
C GLY A 126 -32.68 2.93 0.79
N ALA A 127 -33.87 2.95 0.17
CA ALA A 127 -35.01 3.72 0.68
C ALA A 127 -35.69 2.96 1.82
N GLY A 128 -35.80 3.60 2.99
CA GLY A 128 -36.42 3.04 4.19
C GLY A 128 -37.39 3.98 4.89
N ASN A 129 -37.89 3.56 6.04
CA ASN A 129 -38.85 4.32 6.83
C ASN A 129 -38.19 5.24 7.86
N GLY A 130 -37.03 4.83 8.40
CA GLY A 130 -36.27 5.62 9.34
C GLY A 130 -35.43 6.71 8.66
N PRO A 131 -35.18 7.86 9.28
CA PRO A 131 -34.37 8.93 8.68
C PRO A 131 -32.99 8.45 8.25
N TRP A 132 -32.28 7.69 9.11
CA TRP A 132 -30.99 7.06 8.87
C TRP A 132 -30.89 5.79 9.70
N GLU A 133 -31.29 4.67 9.14
CA GLU A 133 -31.38 3.39 9.82
C GLU A 133 -30.23 2.50 9.40
N ILE A 134 -29.32 2.23 10.35
CA ILE A 134 -28.12 1.43 10.11
C ILE A 134 -28.48 -0.03 10.40
N GLU A 135 -28.48 -0.86 9.40
CA GLU A 135 -28.84 -2.27 9.50
C GLU A 135 -27.66 -3.11 10.00
N TYR A 136 -27.86 -3.80 11.12
CA TYR A 136 -26.84 -4.71 11.62
C TYR A 136 -26.88 -6.05 10.91
N ASN A 137 -28.05 -6.54 10.51
CA ASN A 137 -28.25 -7.86 9.94
C ASN A 137 -28.64 -7.81 8.46
N ALA A 138 -28.24 -8.85 7.72
CA ALA A 138 -28.82 -9.21 6.43
C ALA A 138 -28.95 -10.74 6.32
N ARG A 139 -30.01 -11.23 5.64
CA ARG A 139 -30.40 -12.64 5.63
C ARG A 139 -30.37 -13.26 4.24
N ASN A 140 -29.96 -14.53 4.19
CA ASN A 140 -30.03 -15.37 3.00
C ASN A 140 -31.45 -15.90 2.78
N LEU A 141 -32.36 -15.05 2.34
CA LEU A 141 -33.79 -15.40 2.26
C LEU A 141 -34.11 -16.32 1.09
N LYS A 142 -35.09 -17.19 1.29
CA LYS A 142 -35.72 -17.97 0.23
C LYS A 142 -36.96 -17.31 -0.32
N ASN A 143 -37.68 -16.50 0.48
CA ASN A 143 -38.92 -15.88 0.11
C ASN A 143 -38.73 -14.38 -0.07
N TRP A 144 -38.70 -13.93 -1.32
CA TRP A 144 -38.50 -12.53 -1.70
C TRP A 144 -39.79 -11.88 -2.19
N ILE A 145 -39.88 -10.58 -2.09
CA ILE A 145 -40.91 -9.80 -2.81
C ILE A 145 -40.48 -9.79 -4.28
N ASN A 146 -41.45 -9.99 -5.19
CA ASN A 146 -41.17 -9.95 -6.62
C ASN A 146 -40.68 -8.58 -7.05
N ASP A 147 -39.62 -8.55 -7.87
CA ASP A 147 -39.29 -7.37 -8.66
C ASP A 147 -40.18 -7.24 -9.93
N ASP A 148 -39.91 -6.27 -10.77
CA ASP A 148 -40.71 -5.95 -11.94
C ASP A 148 -40.32 -6.77 -13.19
N LYS A 149 -39.25 -7.58 -13.12
CA LYS A 149 -38.71 -8.31 -14.28
C LYS A 149 -38.58 -9.80 -14.02
N ARG A 150 -38.88 -10.59 -15.05
CA ARG A 150 -38.70 -12.05 -14.95
C ARG A 150 -37.22 -12.42 -14.79
N PRO A 151 -36.90 -13.38 -13.88
CA PRO A 151 -37.81 -14.35 -13.21
C PRO A 151 -38.51 -13.83 -11.93
N TYR A 152 -38.49 -12.56 -11.61
CA TYR A 152 -39.11 -11.88 -10.47
C TYR A 152 -38.48 -12.17 -9.10
N GLN A 153 -37.65 -13.17 -8.99
CA GLN A 153 -37.00 -13.65 -7.76
C GLN A 153 -35.51 -13.80 -8.03
N PRO A 154 -34.66 -13.70 -7.01
CA PRO A 154 -33.23 -14.05 -7.17
C PRO A 154 -33.08 -15.46 -7.75
N THR A 155 -32.05 -15.66 -8.54
CA THR A 155 -31.71 -16.97 -9.10
C THR A 155 -30.20 -17.18 -8.98
N PRO A 156 -29.71 -18.07 -8.10
CA PRO A 156 -30.48 -19.00 -7.25
C PRO A 156 -31.29 -18.34 -6.13
N THR A 157 -32.15 -19.11 -5.50
CA THR A 157 -32.93 -18.73 -4.32
C THR A 157 -32.88 -19.83 -3.28
N PRO A 158 -32.27 -19.62 -2.09
CA PRO A 158 -31.60 -18.38 -1.65
C PRO A 158 -30.36 -18.05 -2.51
N PRO A 159 -29.91 -16.77 -2.53
CA PRO A 159 -28.80 -16.35 -3.41
C PRO A 159 -27.45 -16.99 -3.06
N ASP A 160 -27.18 -17.28 -1.81
CA ASP A 160 -25.99 -17.96 -1.32
C ASP A 160 -26.32 -19.42 -1.02
N ASP A 161 -25.91 -20.32 -1.90
CA ASP A 161 -26.13 -21.76 -1.77
C ASP A 161 -25.05 -22.47 -0.92
N THR A 162 -24.07 -21.74 -0.41
CA THR A 162 -23.00 -22.25 0.46
C THR A 162 -23.38 -22.33 1.93
N VAL A 163 -24.48 -21.65 2.31
CA VAL A 163 -25.01 -21.59 3.69
C VAL A 163 -26.51 -21.92 3.70
N GLU A 164 -27.03 -22.16 4.89
CA GLU A 164 -28.46 -22.46 5.08
C GLU A 164 -29.37 -21.25 4.74
N GLU A 165 -30.62 -21.55 4.42
CA GLU A 165 -31.70 -20.56 4.33
C GLU A 165 -31.80 -19.78 5.64
N ASP A 166 -32.09 -18.48 5.56
CA ASP A 166 -32.15 -17.56 6.69
C ASP A 166 -30.81 -17.35 7.44
N TYR A 167 -29.69 -17.83 6.90
CA TYR A 167 -28.38 -17.51 7.45
C TYR A 167 -28.18 -15.99 7.55
N VAL A 168 -27.76 -15.53 8.72
CA VAL A 168 -27.59 -14.09 9.01
C VAL A 168 -26.13 -13.70 8.86
N ARG A 169 -25.89 -12.63 8.12
CA ARG A 169 -24.62 -11.92 8.07
C ARG A 169 -24.75 -10.59 8.79
N HIS A 170 -23.66 -10.13 9.39
CA HIS A 170 -23.65 -8.89 10.15
C HIS A 170 -22.84 -7.81 9.45
N SER A 171 -23.28 -6.56 9.62
CA SER A 171 -22.51 -5.39 9.22
C SER A 171 -21.16 -5.37 9.94
N THR A 172 -20.13 -5.07 9.19
CA THR A 172 -18.77 -4.82 9.71
C THR A 172 -18.38 -3.35 9.60
N LEU A 173 -19.33 -2.46 9.28
CA LEU A 173 -19.14 -1.01 9.41
C LEU A 173 -19.00 -0.62 10.90
N PRO A 174 -18.31 0.48 11.21
CA PRO A 174 -18.24 1.06 12.57
C PRO A 174 -19.59 1.74 12.91
N ILE A 175 -20.63 0.93 13.09
CA ILE A 175 -22.04 1.38 13.12
C ILE A 175 -22.35 2.33 14.26
N GLU A 176 -21.75 2.13 15.45
CA GLU A 176 -21.95 3.00 16.61
C GLU A 176 -21.27 4.37 16.40
N GLU A 177 -20.05 4.38 15.85
CA GLU A 177 -19.31 5.59 15.52
C GLU A 177 -20.01 6.39 14.41
N ILE A 178 -20.58 5.69 13.42
CA ILE A 178 -21.38 6.32 12.37
C ILE A 178 -22.65 6.93 12.96
N GLN A 179 -23.41 6.19 13.77
CA GLN A 179 -24.61 6.68 14.43
C GLN A 179 -24.33 7.96 15.22
N ASN A 180 -23.35 7.91 16.12
CA ASN A 180 -23.01 9.03 16.98
C ASN A 180 -22.58 10.25 16.15
N ALA A 181 -21.70 10.06 15.15
CA ALA A 181 -21.20 11.16 14.34
C ALA A 181 -22.28 11.78 13.42
N VAL A 182 -23.22 10.99 12.90
CA VAL A 182 -24.36 11.50 12.12
C VAL A 182 -25.29 12.31 13.01
N ASN A 183 -25.61 11.81 14.22
CA ASN A 183 -26.43 12.53 15.20
C ASN A 183 -25.83 13.85 15.65
N ASP A 184 -24.51 13.89 15.82
CA ASP A 184 -23.78 15.09 16.24
C ASP A 184 -23.57 16.10 15.10
N GLY A 185 -23.42 15.60 13.87
CA GLY A 185 -23.00 16.40 12.71
C GLY A 185 -24.10 16.84 11.76
N THR A 186 -25.34 16.34 11.93
CA THR A 186 -26.48 16.62 11.06
C THR A 186 -27.76 16.86 11.85
N ASN A 187 -28.84 17.21 11.13
CA ASN A 187 -30.19 17.25 11.71
C ASN A 187 -30.95 15.93 11.52
N ILE A 188 -30.26 14.85 11.19
CA ILE A 188 -30.83 13.52 10.98
C ILE A 188 -30.70 12.71 12.26
N GLU A 189 -31.77 12.07 12.68
CA GLU A 189 -31.76 11.09 13.77
C GLU A 189 -31.34 9.73 13.18
N ALA A 190 -30.09 9.33 13.45
CA ALA A 190 -29.55 8.03 13.09
C ALA A 190 -29.76 7.03 14.23
N TRP A 191 -30.12 5.79 13.88
CA TRP A 191 -30.28 4.69 14.82
C TRP A 191 -29.84 3.36 14.19
N ILE A 192 -29.50 2.38 15.05
CA ILE A 192 -29.05 1.06 14.62
C ILE A 192 -30.18 0.07 14.83
N ASP A 193 -30.56 -0.66 13.77
CA ASP A 193 -31.42 -1.82 13.87
C ASP A 193 -30.59 -3.08 14.18
N TRP A 194 -30.57 -3.43 15.48
CA TRP A 194 -29.84 -4.59 15.96
C TRP A 194 -30.54 -5.93 15.72
N GLU A 195 -31.85 -5.92 15.57
CA GLU A 195 -32.68 -7.14 15.54
C GLU A 195 -33.35 -7.39 14.20
N GLY A 196 -33.63 -6.34 13.47
CA GLY A 196 -34.30 -6.40 12.17
C GLY A 196 -33.34 -6.78 11.03
N ASN A 197 -33.78 -6.47 9.84
CA ASN A 197 -33.03 -6.62 8.60
C ASN A 197 -33.67 -5.72 7.54
N PRO A 198 -32.99 -5.43 6.39
CA PRO A 198 -33.51 -4.56 5.33
C PRO A 198 -34.80 -5.03 4.63
N GLY A 199 -35.47 -6.05 5.13
CA GLY A 199 -36.77 -6.52 4.66
C GLY A 199 -36.69 -7.75 3.75
N LYS A 200 -37.44 -7.76 2.63
CA LYS A 200 -37.53 -8.93 1.72
C LYS A 200 -37.44 -8.52 0.25
N TYR A 201 -36.76 -7.42 -0.02
CA TYR A 201 -36.66 -6.85 -1.36
C TYR A 201 -35.20 -6.49 -1.71
N LEU A 202 -35.00 -5.66 -2.73
CA LEU A 202 -33.64 -5.31 -3.22
C LEU A 202 -32.72 -4.76 -2.13
N CYS A 203 -33.25 -4.09 -1.09
CA CYS A 203 -32.47 -3.60 0.02
C CYS A 203 -31.79 -4.75 0.79
N GLU A 204 -32.56 -5.78 1.16
CA GLU A 204 -32.04 -7.00 1.76
C GLU A 204 -31.02 -7.69 0.85
N TYR A 205 -31.33 -7.73 -0.45
CA TYR A 205 -30.52 -8.44 -1.42
C TYR A 205 -29.13 -7.82 -1.56
N ILE A 206 -29.06 -6.49 -1.76
CA ILE A 206 -27.76 -5.80 -1.89
C ILE A 206 -27.00 -5.76 -0.56
N ALA A 207 -27.72 -5.64 0.57
CA ALA A 207 -27.12 -5.71 1.90
C ALA A 207 -26.42 -7.07 2.12
N TYR A 208 -27.15 -8.15 1.80
CA TYR A 208 -26.61 -9.50 1.91
C TYR A 208 -25.42 -9.72 0.99
N LEU A 209 -25.49 -9.29 -0.27
CA LEU A 209 -24.38 -9.41 -1.23
C LEU A 209 -23.10 -8.70 -0.73
N GLY A 210 -23.24 -7.48 -0.20
CA GLY A 210 -22.12 -6.73 0.33
C GLY A 210 -21.48 -7.43 1.53
N MET A 211 -22.27 -7.87 2.50
CA MET A 211 -21.77 -8.59 3.69
C MET A 211 -21.22 -9.98 3.32
N TRP A 212 -21.76 -10.62 2.30
CA TRP A 212 -21.24 -11.88 1.77
C TRP A 212 -19.88 -11.68 1.08
N TYR A 213 -19.75 -10.68 0.23
CA TYR A 213 -18.48 -10.31 -0.40
C TYR A 213 -17.41 -10.06 0.66
N GLN A 214 -17.71 -9.26 1.69
CA GLN A 214 -16.78 -9.00 2.79
C GLN A 214 -16.39 -10.30 3.51
N ASN A 215 -17.33 -11.20 3.76
CA ASN A 215 -17.05 -12.45 4.46
C ASN A 215 -16.10 -13.38 3.67
N ILE A 216 -16.27 -13.49 2.35
CA ILE A 216 -15.40 -14.34 1.51
C ILE A 216 -14.05 -13.69 1.23
N HIS A 217 -13.94 -12.36 1.26
CA HIS A 217 -12.74 -11.58 0.99
C HIS A 217 -12.17 -10.87 2.23
N GLY A 218 -12.58 -11.27 3.43
CA GLY A 218 -12.12 -10.67 4.67
C GLY A 218 -10.72 -11.09 5.12
N SER A 219 -10.12 -12.13 4.48
CA SER A 219 -8.77 -12.58 4.85
C SER A 219 -7.72 -11.52 4.54
N PRO A 220 -6.78 -11.25 5.46
CA PRO A 220 -5.67 -10.33 5.20
C PRO A 220 -4.83 -10.67 3.96
N SER A 221 -4.72 -11.95 3.63
CA SER A 221 -3.96 -12.43 2.47
C SER A 221 -4.76 -12.48 1.16
N ASP A 222 -6.05 -12.09 1.18
CA ASP A 222 -6.88 -12.08 -0.02
C ASP A 222 -6.49 -10.92 -0.94
N GLN A 223 -6.25 -11.20 -2.21
CA GLN A 223 -5.90 -10.17 -3.20
C GLN A 223 -7.07 -9.20 -3.49
N TYR A 224 -8.30 -9.56 -3.11
CA TYR A 224 -9.53 -8.78 -3.24
C TYR A 224 -10.05 -8.36 -1.86
N ARG A 225 -9.15 -8.19 -0.89
CA ARG A 225 -9.47 -7.96 0.51
C ARG A 225 -10.55 -6.90 0.68
N CYS A 226 -11.65 -7.28 1.34
CA CYS A 226 -12.72 -6.38 1.75
C CYS A 226 -12.83 -6.39 3.28
N MET A 227 -12.51 -5.26 3.92
CA MET A 227 -12.39 -5.15 5.37
C MET A 227 -13.70 -4.79 6.04
N SER A 228 -14.62 -4.14 5.30
CA SER A 228 -15.85 -3.64 5.89
C SER A 228 -17.00 -3.61 4.89
N SER A 229 -18.20 -3.98 5.34
CA SER A 229 -19.42 -3.85 4.55
C SER A 229 -20.66 -3.67 5.42
N GLY A 230 -21.66 -2.96 4.90
CA GLY A 230 -22.95 -2.81 5.56
C GLY A 230 -23.97 -2.03 4.73
N PHE A 231 -25.13 -1.84 5.32
CA PHE A 231 -26.27 -1.25 4.66
C PHE A 231 -26.97 -0.20 5.55
N ILE A 232 -27.46 0.86 4.92
CA ILE A 232 -28.15 1.96 5.60
C ILE A 232 -29.42 2.32 4.82
N HIS A 233 -30.56 2.27 5.49
CA HIS A 233 -31.79 2.83 4.98
C HIS A 233 -31.86 4.34 5.18
N VAL A 234 -32.35 5.05 4.16
CA VAL A 234 -32.54 6.50 4.19
C VAL A 234 -33.97 6.84 3.77
N ASN A 235 -34.67 7.58 4.62
CA ASN A 235 -36.05 7.98 4.33
C ASN A 235 -36.10 9.00 3.17
N SER A 236 -37.08 8.83 2.30
CA SER A 236 -37.28 9.72 1.14
C SER A 236 -37.61 11.18 1.52
N GLY A 237 -38.02 11.43 2.75
CA GLY A 237 -38.24 12.77 3.30
C GLY A 237 -37.02 13.48 3.81
N VAL A 238 -35.87 12.80 3.88
CA VAL A 238 -34.60 13.44 4.30
C VAL A 238 -34.13 14.40 3.20
N PRO A 239 -33.85 15.67 3.52
CA PRO A 239 -33.30 16.61 2.54
C PRO A 239 -31.98 16.09 1.97
N VAL A 240 -31.79 16.22 0.66
CA VAL A 240 -30.61 15.69 -0.05
C VAL A 240 -29.30 16.24 0.50
N ASP A 241 -29.26 17.50 0.87
CA ASP A 241 -28.08 18.15 1.46
C ASP A 241 -27.70 17.57 2.83
N GLU A 242 -28.68 17.29 3.68
CA GLU A 242 -28.48 16.59 4.95
C GLU A 242 -28.04 15.12 4.73
N ALA A 243 -28.68 14.42 3.78
CA ALA A 243 -28.28 13.08 3.40
C ALA A 243 -26.83 13.04 2.86
N MET A 244 -26.40 14.03 2.07
CA MET A 244 -25.01 14.17 1.62
C MET A 244 -24.04 14.37 2.80
N LYS A 245 -24.39 15.20 3.78
CA LYS A 245 -23.56 15.37 4.99
C LYS A 245 -23.41 14.05 5.76
N ALA A 246 -24.53 13.35 6.00
CA ALA A 246 -24.50 12.06 6.69
C ALA A 246 -23.69 11.00 5.90
N THR A 247 -23.82 10.99 4.58
CA THR A 247 -23.01 10.12 3.70
C THR A 247 -21.49 10.41 3.87
N ASN A 248 -21.09 11.67 3.83
CA ASN A 248 -19.69 12.06 3.99
C ASN A 248 -19.17 11.69 5.39
N ILE A 249 -19.99 11.85 6.44
CA ILE A 249 -19.66 11.42 7.80
C ILE A 249 -19.48 9.89 7.84
N THR A 250 -20.41 9.15 7.24
CA THR A 250 -20.34 7.68 7.17
C THR A 250 -19.05 7.22 6.48
N ILE A 251 -18.69 7.82 5.35
CA ILE A 251 -17.45 7.49 4.65
C ILE A 251 -16.23 7.80 5.53
N ARG A 252 -16.16 8.98 6.19
CA ARG A 252 -15.04 9.33 7.08
C ARG A 252 -14.89 8.33 8.22
N LYS A 253 -16.00 7.95 8.89
CA LYS A 253 -15.95 6.96 9.98
C LYS A 253 -15.54 5.58 9.48
N THR A 254 -15.96 5.19 8.29
CA THR A 254 -15.48 3.95 7.66
C THR A 254 -13.98 4.03 7.38
N ILE A 255 -13.45 5.14 6.84
CA ILE A 255 -12.01 5.34 6.60
C ILE A 255 -11.21 5.33 7.90
N GLU A 256 -11.69 6.01 8.96
CA GLU A 256 -11.05 5.97 10.29
C GLU A 256 -10.95 4.53 10.80
N TYR A 257 -12.03 3.77 10.66
CA TYR A 257 -12.08 2.36 11.05
C TYR A 257 -11.12 1.50 10.21
N LEU A 258 -11.11 1.63 8.89
CA LEU A 258 -10.17 0.92 8.01
C LEU A 258 -8.71 1.19 8.39
N ASN A 259 -8.38 2.45 8.67
CA ASN A 259 -7.03 2.82 9.13
C ASN A 259 -6.69 2.21 10.50
N SER A 260 -7.68 2.01 11.38
CA SER A 260 -7.48 1.40 12.71
C SER A 260 -7.28 -0.12 12.66
N LEU A 261 -7.71 -0.76 11.58
CA LEU A 261 -7.54 -2.20 11.34
C LEU A 261 -6.20 -2.55 10.70
N ASN A 262 -5.43 -1.54 10.28
CA ASN A 262 -4.17 -1.72 9.59
C ASN A 262 -3.01 -1.44 10.54
N GLU A 263 -2.25 -2.47 10.87
CA GLU A 263 -1.04 -2.35 11.68
C GLU A 263 0.20 -2.13 10.78
N PRO A 264 1.18 -1.33 11.21
CA PRO A 264 2.40 -1.14 10.43
C PRO A 264 3.22 -2.45 10.37
N PRO A 265 4.02 -2.64 9.31
CA PRO A 265 4.95 -3.76 9.23
C PRO A 265 5.96 -3.74 10.38
N THR A 266 6.55 -4.90 10.68
CA THR A 266 7.64 -4.98 11.65
C THR A 266 8.85 -4.18 11.18
N PRO A 267 9.64 -3.56 12.09
CA PRO A 267 10.92 -2.96 11.72
C PRO A 267 11.79 -3.98 11.00
N PRO A 268 12.41 -3.64 9.84
CA PRO A 268 13.14 -4.60 9.03
C PRO A 268 14.34 -5.23 9.75
N LEU A 269 14.48 -6.54 9.66
CA LEU A 269 15.73 -7.20 10.01
C LEU A 269 16.77 -6.88 8.93
N ILE A 270 17.98 -6.50 9.36
CA ILE A 270 19.10 -6.18 8.47
C ILE A 270 20.12 -7.30 8.56
N ASN A 271 20.44 -7.94 7.45
CA ASN A 271 21.49 -8.94 7.36
C ASN A 271 22.51 -8.53 6.31
N GLY A 272 23.78 -8.46 6.69
CA GLY A 272 24.90 -8.04 5.83
C GLY A 272 26.15 -7.76 6.63
N PRO A 273 27.28 -7.44 5.96
CA PRO A 273 28.55 -7.16 6.63
C PRO A 273 28.49 -5.84 7.40
N SER A 274 29.13 -5.82 8.56
CA SER A 274 29.29 -4.61 9.40
C SER A 274 30.64 -3.90 9.18
N SER A 275 31.47 -4.40 8.28
CA SER A 275 32.76 -3.77 7.93
C SER A 275 33.22 -4.21 6.55
N GLY A 276 34.07 -3.37 5.93
CA GLY A 276 34.62 -3.65 4.61
C GLY A 276 35.70 -2.65 4.18
N ASN A 277 35.94 -2.53 2.89
CA ASN A 277 36.82 -1.53 2.31
C ASN A 277 36.02 -0.56 1.43
N ALA A 278 36.34 0.70 1.46
CA ALA A 278 35.77 1.68 0.55
C ALA A 278 36.01 1.27 -0.93
N GLY A 279 34.99 1.47 -1.78
CA GLY A 279 35.02 1.10 -3.18
C GLY A 279 34.63 -0.34 -3.50
N ASP A 280 34.54 -1.24 -2.51
CA ASP A 280 34.00 -2.60 -2.72
C ASP A 280 32.48 -2.61 -2.60
N THR A 281 31.82 -3.53 -3.32
CA THR A 281 30.35 -3.69 -3.30
C THR A 281 29.95 -4.73 -2.27
N TYR A 282 28.96 -4.39 -1.45
CA TYR A 282 28.43 -5.23 -0.38
C TYR A 282 26.95 -5.52 -0.61
N TYR A 283 26.50 -6.71 -0.20
CA TYR A 283 25.14 -7.18 -0.35
C TYR A 283 24.43 -7.22 1.01
N TYR A 284 23.24 -6.69 1.05
CA TYR A 284 22.38 -6.66 2.23
C TYR A 284 21.05 -7.32 1.91
N THR A 285 20.49 -7.98 2.92
CA THR A 285 19.17 -8.55 2.88
C THR A 285 18.32 -7.87 3.95
N PHE A 286 17.15 -7.39 3.57
CA PHE A 286 16.16 -6.81 4.47
C PHE A 286 14.94 -7.71 4.50
N LEU A 287 14.38 -7.92 5.70
CA LEU A 287 13.19 -8.74 5.93
C LEU A 287 12.24 -8.03 6.89
N SER A 288 11.01 -7.82 6.47
CA SER A 288 9.93 -7.31 7.29
C SER A 288 8.67 -8.13 7.06
N THR A 289 7.85 -8.25 8.08
CA THR A 289 6.53 -8.90 8.01
C THR A 289 5.45 -7.90 8.34
N ASP A 290 4.41 -7.90 7.53
CA ASP A 290 3.16 -7.19 7.78
C ASP A 290 2.25 -8.08 8.62
N PRO A 291 1.65 -7.60 9.74
CA PRO A 291 0.81 -8.41 10.60
C PRO A 291 -0.42 -8.99 9.90
N GLU A 292 -0.99 -8.24 8.96
CA GLU A 292 -2.12 -8.66 8.14
C GLU A 292 -1.69 -9.54 6.96
N GLY A 293 -0.39 -9.75 6.75
CA GLY A 293 0.15 -10.54 5.65
C GLY A 293 0.13 -9.84 4.30
N GLY A 294 -0.08 -8.53 4.28
CA GLY A 294 -0.05 -7.66 3.11
C GLY A 294 1.35 -7.53 2.49
N LYS A 295 1.48 -6.70 1.47
CA LYS A 295 2.77 -6.45 0.83
C LYS A 295 3.53 -5.36 1.54
N VAL A 296 4.86 -5.43 1.47
CA VAL A 296 5.77 -4.44 2.08
C VAL A 296 6.71 -3.83 1.05
N SER A 297 7.08 -2.57 1.27
CA SER A 297 8.14 -1.86 0.56
C SER A 297 9.16 -1.32 1.55
N TYR A 298 10.40 -1.10 1.10
CA TYR A 298 11.49 -0.64 1.96
C TYR A 298 11.97 0.74 1.54
N PHE A 299 12.33 1.56 2.52
CA PHE A 299 13.08 2.79 2.32
C PHE A 299 14.42 2.65 3.04
N ILE A 300 15.52 2.76 2.29
CA ILE A 300 16.88 2.56 2.79
C ILE A 300 17.64 3.86 2.68
N ASP A 301 18.24 4.29 3.77
CA ASP A 301 19.24 5.34 3.87
C ASP A 301 20.59 4.68 4.17
N TRP A 302 21.53 4.83 3.24
CA TRP A 302 22.84 4.17 3.33
C TRP A 302 23.84 4.91 4.21
N GLY A 303 23.49 6.11 4.71
CA GLY A 303 24.33 6.92 5.59
C GLY A 303 25.41 7.72 4.87
N ASP A 304 25.43 7.73 3.55
CA ASP A 304 26.35 8.45 2.67
C ASP A 304 25.62 9.47 1.78
N GLU A 305 24.49 10.00 2.26
CA GLU A 305 23.57 10.89 1.53
C GLU A 305 22.83 10.20 0.36
N VAL A 306 22.99 8.89 0.19
CA VAL A 306 22.27 8.10 -0.81
C VAL A 306 21.11 7.38 -0.16
N THR A 307 19.94 7.45 -0.79
CA THR A 307 18.74 6.70 -0.37
C THR A 307 18.18 5.89 -1.53
N SER A 308 17.49 4.79 -1.21
CA SER A 308 16.82 3.97 -2.23
C SER A 308 15.53 4.62 -2.77
N GLY A 309 14.94 5.59 -2.07
CA GLY A 309 13.51 5.84 -2.19
C GLY A 309 12.72 4.61 -1.72
N TRP A 310 11.40 4.61 -1.91
CA TRP A 310 10.58 3.42 -1.64
C TRP A 310 10.78 2.37 -2.74
N THR A 311 11.01 1.12 -2.36
CA THR A 311 11.11 0.00 -3.29
C THR A 311 9.73 -0.38 -3.85
N ARG A 312 9.68 -1.30 -4.82
CA ARG A 312 8.41 -1.95 -5.18
C ARG A 312 7.84 -2.73 -4.00
N LEU A 313 6.54 -2.97 -4.00
CA LEU A 313 5.88 -3.86 -3.05
C LEU A 313 6.34 -5.31 -3.26
N LEU A 314 6.64 -6.00 -2.18
CA LEU A 314 7.06 -7.40 -2.09
C LEU A 314 6.10 -8.14 -1.15
N PRO A 315 5.89 -9.44 -1.30
CA PRO A 315 5.16 -10.23 -0.32
C PRO A 315 5.73 -10.07 1.10
N SER A 316 4.85 -10.00 2.09
CA SER A 316 5.24 -10.01 3.51
C SER A 316 6.14 -11.21 3.83
N GLY A 317 7.25 -10.99 4.52
CA GLY A 317 8.17 -12.05 4.90
C GLY A 317 9.10 -12.55 3.78
N GLU A 318 9.13 -11.88 2.62
CA GLU A 318 10.08 -12.18 1.53
C GLU A 318 11.36 -11.34 1.69
N ASP A 319 12.52 -12.01 1.50
CA ASP A 319 13.83 -11.37 1.54
C ASP A 319 14.01 -10.36 0.41
N TYR A 320 14.33 -9.12 0.74
CA TYR A 320 14.76 -8.10 -0.21
C TYR A 320 16.27 -7.98 -0.26
N ASN A 321 16.85 -8.40 -1.38
CA ASN A 321 18.30 -8.40 -1.59
C ASN A 321 18.72 -7.20 -2.44
N VAL A 322 19.70 -6.42 -1.97
CA VAL A 322 20.22 -5.24 -2.64
C VAL A 322 21.71 -5.08 -2.34
N SER A 323 22.42 -4.39 -3.22
CA SER A 323 23.83 -4.08 -3.03
C SER A 323 24.07 -2.58 -2.91
N HIS A 324 25.09 -2.22 -2.14
CA HIS A 324 25.60 -0.86 -2.02
C HIS A 324 27.13 -0.84 -1.96
N PHE A 325 27.75 0.28 -2.28
CA PHE A 325 29.16 0.53 -2.08
C PHE A 325 29.37 1.95 -1.56
N TRP A 326 30.33 2.13 -0.67
CA TRP A 326 30.73 3.44 -0.17
C TRP A 326 32.02 3.86 -0.88
N GLU A 327 32.02 5.07 -1.46
CA GLU A 327 33.21 5.59 -2.18
C GLU A 327 34.35 5.95 -1.24
N GLU A 328 33.99 6.46 -0.05
CA GLU A 328 34.98 6.96 0.93
C GLU A 328 35.10 6.04 2.14
N GLU A 329 36.26 6.16 2.82
CA GLU A 329 36.53 5.54 4.11
C GLU A 329 35.72 6.29 5.20
N GLY A 330 35.19 5.58 6.18
CA GLY A 330 34.40 6.17 7.25
C GLY A 330 33.54 5.17 7.99
N ASP A 331 32.79 5.68 8.96
CA ASP A 331 31.76 4.93 9.66
C ASP A 331 30.40 5.44 9.15
N TYR A 332 29.56 4.51 8.74
CA TYR A 332 28.26 4.78 8.17
C TYR A 332 27.17 4.10 8.99
N THR A 333 25.95 4.64 8.95
CA THR A 333 24.79 4.02 9.59
C THR A 333 23.74 3.77 8.52
N ILE A 334 23.53 2.51 8.16
CA ILE A 334 22.40 2.13 7.35
C ILE A 334 21.15 2.24 8.21
N LYS A 335 20.12 2.91 7.69
CA LYS A 335 18.79 2.95 8.29
C LYS A 335 17.80 2.40 7.29
N VAL A 336 16.88 1.58 7.75
CA VAL A 336 15.83 1.02 6.90
C VAL A 336 14.51 1.00 7.65
N LYS A 337 13.43 1.33 6.95
CA LYS A 337 12.06 1.15 7.42
C LYS A 337 11.22 0.49 6.35
N ALA A 338 10.18 -0.19 6.76
CA ALA A 338 9.19 -0.80 5.88
C ALA A 338 7.90 0.02 5.85
N LYS A 339 7.14 -0.14 4.78
CA LYS A 339 5.80 0.41 4.62
C LYS A 339 4.92 -0.64 3.94
N ASP A 340 3.69 -0.82 4.44
CA ASP A 340 2.69 -1.68 3.83
C ASP A 340 2.05 -1.06 2.57
N GLU A 341 1.16 -1.80 1.93
CA GLU A 341 0.43 -1.35 0.76
C GLU A 341 -0.65 -0.29 1.08
N TYR A 342 -1.02 -0.11 2.36
CA TYR A 342 -1.98 0.89 2.84
C TYR A 342 -1.31 2.16 3.36
N GLY A 343 0.04 2.20 3.40
CA GLY A 343 0.84 3.38 3.72
C GLY A 343 1.30 3.49 5.17
N SER A 344 1.03 2.50 6.05
CA SER A 344 1.54 2.50 7.42
C SER A 344 3.02 2.12 7.44
N GLU A 345 3.83 2.89 8.18
CA GLU A 345 5.28 2.76 8.21
C GLU A 345 5.76 2.17 9.54
N SER A 346 6.73 1.26 9.47
CA SER A 346 7.42 0.72 10.64
C SER A 346 8.36 1.75 11.27
N ASP A 347 8.82 1.47 12.47
CA ASP A 347 10.01 2.11 13.03
C ASP A 347 11.26 1.78 12.20
N TRP A 348 12.29 2.61 12.37
CA TRP A 348 13.59 2.43 11.74
C TRP A 348 14.39 1.30 12.40
N SER A 349 14.98 0.42 11.58
CA SER A 349 16.09 -0.44 11.97
C SER A 349 17.40 0.16 11.51
N THR A 350 18.48 -0.05 12.28
CA THR A 350 19.79 0.52 12.00
C THR A 350 20.91 -0.50 12.17
N ILE A 351 21.98 -0.36 11.38
CA ILE A 351 23.24 -1.08 11.55
C ILE A 351 24.41 -0.14 11.25
N GLU A 352 25.44 -0.19 12.07
CA GLU A 352 26.67 0.56 11.86
C GLU A 352 27.63 -0.24 10.98
N ILE A 353 28.23 0.45 10.02
CA ILE A 353 29.17 -0.11 9.04
C ILE A 353 30.47 0.68 9.13
N SER A 354 31.60 -0.02 9.28
CA SER A 354 32.92 0.61 9.29
C SER A 354 33.70 0.28 8.00
N MET A 355 34.12 1.34 7.31
CA MET A 355 35.03 1.27 6.16
C MET A 355 36.38 1.86 6.57
N PRO A 356 37.23 1.10 7.31
CA PRO A 356 38.47 1.62 7.87
C PRO A 356 39.48 1.97 6.77
N LYS A 357 40.34 2.97 7.06
CA LYS A 357 41.49 3.28 6.22
C LYS A 357 42.27 2.03 5.93
N LEU A 358 42.42 1.69 4.66
CA LEU A 358 43.42 0.74 4.23
C LEU A 358 44.77 1.23 4.72
N LYS A 359 45.32 0.61 5.79
CA LYS A 359 46.74 0.78 6.13
C LYS A 359 47.51 0.21 4.95
N THR A 360 47.88 1.06 4.02
CA THR A 360 48.85 0.73 2.97
C THR A 360 50.18 0.46 3.69
N PHE A 361 50.39 -0.80 4.08
CA PHE A 361 51.72 -1.25 4.41
C PHE A 361 52.51 -1.17 3.10
N VAL A 362 53.23 -0.06 2.92
CA VAL A 362 54.26 -0.01 1.89
C VAL A 362 55.31 -1.04 2.33
N HIS A 363 55.17 -2.26 1.82
CA HIS A 363 56.16 -3.29 2.04
C HIS A 363 57.42 -2.86 1.28
N ILE A 364 58.31 -2.12 1.97
CA ILE A 364 59.59 -1.75 1.40
C ILE A 364 60.40 -3.04 1.26
N PRO A 365 60.66 -3.50 0.03
CA PRO A 365 61.44 -4.72 -0.17
C PRO A 365 62.77 -4.62 0.60
N LYS A 366 63.17 -5.68 1.27
CA LYS A 366 64.40 -5.72 2.08
C LYS A 366 65.62 -5.23 1.30
N ILE A 367 65.66 -5.38 0.00
CA ILE A 367 66.71 -4.89 -0.88
C ILE A 367 66.75 -3.34 -0.95
N LEU A 368 65.55 -2.68 -0.86
CA LEU A 368 65.52 -1.21 -0.80
C LEU A 368 65.93 -0.69 0.56
N VAL A 369 65.57 -1.38 1.65
CA VAL A 369 66.07 -1.06 3.01
C VAL A 369 67.62 -1.15 3.02
N TRP A 370 68.19 -2.25 2.49
CA TRP A 370 69.64 -2.43 2.39
C TRP A 370 70.31 -1.36 1.50
N LEU A 371 69.66 -0.95 0.40
CA LEU A 371 70.13 0.13 -0.48
C LEU A 371 70.14 1.49 0.22
N PHE A 372 69.10 1.79 1.01
CA PHE A 372 68.99 3.04 1.76
C PHE A 372 70.03 3.10 2.89
N GLU A 373 70.32 2.00 3.56
CA GLU A 373 71.39 1.91 4.56
C GLU A 373 72.73 2.07 3.95
N ARG A 374 72.98 1.54 2.77
CA ARG A 374 74.35 1.58 2.14
C ARG A 374 74.57 2.88 1.35
N PHE A 375 73.50 3.55 0.93
CA PHE A 375 73.60 4.78 0.14
C PHE A 375 72.54 5.81 0.62
N PRO A 376 72.73 6.49 1.74
CA PRO A 376 71.80 7.40 2.36
C PRO A 376 71.30 8.53 1.44
N PHE A 377 72.11 8.94 0.48
CA PHE A 377 71.76 9.97 -0.50
C PHE A 377 70.60 9.53 -1.43
N ILE A 378 70.32 8.24 -1.56
CA ILE A 378 69.21 7.71 -2.37
C ILE A 378 67.86 7.89 -1.63
N GLN A 379 67.90 7.81 -0.32
CA GLN A 379 66.66 7.96 0.51
C GLN A 379 66.10 9.37 0.38
N SER A 380 66.89 10.41 0.33
CA SER A 380 66.40 11.78 0.17
C SER A 380 65.77 12.03 -1.21
N TYR A 381 66.21 11.37 -2.26
CA TYR A 381 65.58 11.45 -3.57
C TYR A 381 64.24 10.68 -3.65
N PHE A 382 64.09 9.60 -2.88
CA PHE A 382 62.86 8.78 -2.88
C PHE A 382 61.75 9.45 -2.12
N ILE A 383 62.04 10.15 -1.02
CA ILE A 383 61.04 10.87 -0.20
C ILE A 383 60.44 12.05 -0.97
N TYR A 384 61.19 12.73 -1.80
CA TYR A 384 60.73 13.86 -2.62
C TYR A 384 59.93 13.47 -3.86
N SER A 385 59.82 12.17 -4.19
CA SER A 385 59.11 11.67 -5.37
C SER A 385 57.75 11.00 -5.04
N ILE A 386 57.45 10.82 -3.73
CA ILE A 386 56.27 10.10 -3.25
C ILE A 386 55.26 11.03 -2.53
N PHE A 387 55.69 12.26 -2.19
CA PHE A 387 54.81 13.31 -1.61
C PHE A 387 54.57 14.45 -2.54
#